data_bd3c1dd7e8c1b8aa3b69325895ae6708
#
_entry.id   bd3c1dd7e8c1b8aa3b69325895ae6708
#
_cell.length_a   1.000
_cell.length_b   1.000
_cell.length_c   1.000
_cell.angle_alpha   90.00
_cell.angle_beta   90.00
_cell.angle_gamma   90.00
#
_symmetry.space_group_name_H-M   'P 1'
#
loop_
_entity.id
_entity.type
_entity.pdbx_description
1 polymer ?
#
loop_
_entity_poly.entity_id
_entity_poly.type
_entity_poly.pdbx_seq_one_letter_code
_entity_poly.pdbx_strand_id
1 'polypeptide(L)'
;MVRLYAAGYNAVAVVDDGKGRTALDGRGARCLAVDPKDPDTLYVGTSDEGLFKSTDGGRNWDRLSAIEHPRVTAVAVSPADGAVYAGTEPSALFISRDGGASWRELEGMRNLPSAPTWSFPPRPWTSHVRAIAASHADPDLVVVGIELGGVVRSTDGGETWQDQRPGAQADCHSLAAHHVDPGLLYEAGGGGFALSRDFGASWEAADEGMDLRYVWGLAADAGNPALVYASAASGPGRAHGGGFSGAAIYRRRSDEGWEAVLEGLAAFPYALCPDPEAAGALYAGLGDGTILRGADAGEGWEEVAHVPAGLQALAAVSV
;
A
#
# COMPACT_ATOMS: atom_id res chain seq x y z
N MET A 1 19.51 12.13 1.74
CA MET A 1 18.52 12.94 1.00
C MET A 1 17.33 12.05 0.69
N VAL A 2 16.08 12.56 0.85
CA VAL A 2 14.89 11.75 0.55
C VAL A 2 14.47 11.97 -0.89
N ARG A 3 14.28 10.86 -1.61
CA ARG A 3 13.60 10.81 -2.90
C ARG A 3 12.20 10.24 -2.72
N LEU A 4 11.19 10.88 -3.36
CA LEU A 4 9.83 10.38 -3.39
C LEU A 4 9.50 9.81 -4.77
N TYR A 5 8.85 8.66 -4.80
CA TYR A 5 8.22 8.06 -5.96
C TYR A 5 6.71 8.11 -5.77
N ALA A 6 6.01 8.78 -6.65
CA ALA A 6 4.56 8.95 -6.62
C ALA A 6 3.92 8.33 -7.85
N ALA A 7 3.08 7.32 -7.66
CA ALA A 7 2.35 6.67 -8.74
C ALA A 7 0.88 7.11 -8.74
N GLY A 8 0.38 7.50 -9.90
CA GLY A 8 -0.99 7.94 -10.08
C GLY A 8 -1.53 7.62 -11.48
N TYR A 9 -2.84 7.81 -11.67
CA TYR A 9 -3.51 7.49 -12.93
C TYR A 9 -2.91 8.20 -14.15
N ASN A 10 -2.38 9.40 -13.95
CA ASN A 10 -1.86 10.22 -15.04
C ASN A 10 -0.36 10.01 -15.27
N ALA A 11 0.41 9.70 -14.23
CA ALA A 11 1.85 9.53 -14.35
C ALA A 11 2.46 8.84 -13.12
N VAL A 12 3.68 8.34 -13.28
CA VAL A 12 4.62 8.18 -12.15
C VAL A 12 5.51 9.42 -12.13
N ALA A 13 5.65 10.03 -10.98
CA ALA A 13 6.55 11.16 -10.75
C ALA A 13 7.67 10.78 -9.78
N VAL A 14 8.83 11.37 -9.96
CA VAL A 14 9.97 11.31 -9.03
C VAL A 14 10.24 12.70 -8.53
N VAL A 15 10.35 12.85 -7.20
CA VAL A 15 10.62 14.13 -6.55
C VAL A 15 11.95 14.04 -5.81
N ASP A 16 12.90 14.86 -6.22
CA ASP A 16 14.19 15.05 -5.57
C ASP A 16 14.27 16.50 -5.08
N ASP A 17 14.52 16.74 -3.80
CA ASP A 17 14.61 18.10 -3.20
C ASP A 17 13.41 19.01 -3.57
N GLY A 18 12.19 18.49 -3.47
CA GLY A 18 10.96 19.23 -3.81
C GLY A 18 10.75 19.48 -5.32
N LYS A 19 11.65 18.99 -6.19
CA LYS A 19 11.54 19.14 -7.64
C LYS A 19 11.02 17.85 -8.26
N GLY A 20 9.76 17.91 -8.74
CA GLY A 20 9.12 16.79 -9.42
C GLY A 20 9.51 16.69 -10.89
N ARG A 21 9.71 15.47 -11.38
CA ARG A 21 9.76 15.12 -12.81
C ARG A 21 8.82 13.97 -13.12
N THR A 22 8.18 14.01 -14.28
CA THR A 22 7.42 12.87 -14.80
C THR A 22 8.40 11.77 -15.23
N ALA A 23 8.13 10.53 -14.78
CA ALA A 23 8.98 9.38 -15.04
C ALA A 23 8.32 8.35 -15.95
N LEU A 24 7.01 8.09 -15.79
CA LEU A 24 6.23 7.20 -16.64
C LEU A 24 4.88 7.88 -16.89
N ASP A 25 4.64 8.34 -18.11
CA ASP A 25 3.50 9.17 -18.46
C ASP A 25 2.35 8.34 -19.03
N GLY A 26 1.12 8.70 -18.68
CA GLY A 26 -0.12 8.21 -19.29
C GLY A 26 -0.41 6.70 -19.13
N ARG A 27 0.22 6.00 -18.17
CA ARG A 27 0.13 4.54 -18.04
C ARG A 27 -0.87 4.03 -17.00
N GLY A 28 -1.60 4.91 -16.33
CA GLY A 28 -2.61 4.51 -15.35
C GLY A 28 -2.03 3.74 -14.17
N ALA A 29 -0.94 4.25 -13.56
CA ALA A 29 -0.28 3.59 -12.44
C ALA A 29 -1.21 3.47 -11.22
N ARG A 30 -1.24 2.29 -10.61
CA ARG A 30 -2.15 1.92 -9.50
C ARG A 30 -1.41 1.63 -8.22
N CYS A 31 -0.25 1.01 -8.32
CA CYS A 31 0.56 0.57 -7.21
C CYS A 31 2.04 0.75 -7.53
N LEU A 32 2.85 0.82 -6.48
CA LEU A 32 4.27 1.05 -6.55
C LEU A 32 4.96 0.28 -5.44
N ALA A 33 6.10 -0.35 -5.74
CA ALA A 33 7.03 -0.87 -4.74
C ALA A 33 8.46 -0.52 -5.14
N VAL A 34 9.27 -0.16 -4.15
CA VAL A 34 10.71 0.03 -4.29
C VAL A 34 11.41 -1.18 -3.68
N ASP A 35 12.49 -1.62 -4.29
CA ASP A 35 13.33 -2.67 -3.71
C ASP A 35 14.01 -2.12 -2.44
N PRO A 36 13.78 -2.73 -1.27
CA PRO A 36 14.35 -2.23 -0.01
C PRO A 36 15.87 -2.31 0.04
N LYS A 37 16.51 -3.06 -0.88
CA LYS A 37 17.97 -3.20 -0.97
C LYS A 37 18.60 -2.32 -2.07
N ASP A 38 17.77 -1.78 -2.98
CA ASP A 38 18.20 -0.92 -4.08
C ASP A 38 17.16 0.17 -4.36
N PRO A 39 17.33 1.38 -3.83
CA PRO A 39 16.36 2.47 -3.96
C PRO A 39 16.14 2.97 -5.39
N ASP A 40 17.00 2.61 -6.33
CA ASP A 40 16.84 2.90 -7.75
C ASP A 40 16.05 1.83 -8.52
N THR A 41 15.82 0.66 -7.90
CA THR A 41 14.97 -0.40 -8.47
C THR A 41 13.53 -0.31 -7.95
N LEU A 42 12.59 -0.14 -8.88
CA LEU A 42 11.16 0.00 -8.55
C LEU A 42 10.26 -0.72 -9.55
N TYR A 43 9.08 -1.10 -9.08
CA TYR A 43 8.04 -1.78 -9.83
C TYR A 43 6.75 -0.97 -9.77
N VAL A 44 6.06 -0.85 -10.89
CA VAL A 44 4.80 -0.11 -11.01
C VAL A 44 3.76 -0.96 -11.72
N GLY A 45 2.66 -1.24 -11.04
CA GLY A 45 1.50 -1.87 -11.63
C GLY A 45 0.54 -0.86 -12.22
N THR A 46 -0.07 -1.19 -13.37
CA THR A 46 -0.94 -0.31 -14.13
C THR A 46 -2.36 -0.86 -14.31
N SER A 47 -3.28 0.00 -14.74
CA SER A 47 -4.70 -0.35 -14.95
C SER A 47 -4.95 -1.29 -16.12
N ASP A 48 -4.08 -1.28 -17.14
CA ASP A 48 -4.34 -1.99 -18.42
C ASP A 48 -3.10 -2.35 -19.24
N GLU A 49 -1.89 -2.02 -18.75
CA GLU A 49 -0.64 -2.32 -19.45
C GLU A 49 0.30 -3.27 -18.66
N GLY A 50 -0.15 -3.81 -17.54
CA GLY A 50 0.60 -4.76 -16.73
C GLY A 50 1.60 -4.12 -15.78
N LEU A 51 2.76 -4.74 -15.62
CA LEU A 51 3.80 -4.36 -14.67
C LEU A 51 5.00 -3.76 -15.39
N PHE A 52 5.51 -2.66 -14.86
CA PHE A 52 6.73 -1.99 -15.32
C PHE A 52 7.80 -2.06 -14.24
N LYS A 53 9.08 -2.09 -14.67
CA LYS A 53 10.26 -2.03 -13.80
C LYS A 53 11.19 -0.92 -14.26
N SER A 54 11.79 -0.22 -13.32
CA SER A 54 12.96 0.64 -13.52
C SER A 54 14.09 0.15 -12.61
N THR A 55 15.34 0.32 -13.05
CA THR A 55 16.56 0.05 -12.27
C THR A 55 17.49 1.25 -12.21
N ASP A 56 16.97 2.44 -12.50
CA ASP A 56 17.75 3.67 -12.59
C ASP A 56 17.01 4.88 -11.98
N GLY A 57 16.21 4.64 -10.94
CA GLY A 57 15.47 5.66 -10.23
C GLY A 57 14.35 6.28 -11.06
N GLY A 58 13.70 5.47 -11.91
CA GLY A 58 12.57 5.89 -12.74
C GLY A 58 12.96 6.74 -13.94
N ARG A 59 14.22 6.66 -14.44
CA ARG A 59 14.63 7.33 -15.68
C ARG A 59 14.22 6.56 -16.92
N ASN A 60 14.39 5.22 -16.87
CA ASN A 60 13.96 4.31 -17.91
C ASN A 60 13.07 3.22 -17.33
N TRP A 61 12.17 2.68 -18.16
CA TRP A 61 11.18 1.69 -17.75
C TRP A 61 11.07 0.57 -18.77
N ASP A 62 11.13 -0.67 -18.27
CA ASP A 62 10.89 -1.87 -19.03
C ASP A 62 9.54 -2.47 -18.64
N ARG A 63 8.71 -2.82 -19.62
CA ARG A 63 7.50 -3.57 -19.38
C ARG A 63 7.82 -5.04 -19.15
N LEU A 64 7.38 -5.60 -18.02
CA LEU A 64 7.56 -7.01 -17.71
C LEU A 64 6.42 -7.82 -18.35
N SER A 65 6.70 -8.50 -19.46
CA SER A 65 5.69 -9.19 -20.28
C SER A 65 5.33 -10.59 -19.80
N ALA A 66 6.01 -11.11 -18.77
CA ALA A 66 5.80 -12.48 -18.28
C ALA A 66 4.55 -12.66 -17.40
N ILE A 67 3.88 -11.57 -17.02
CA ILE A 67 2.54 -11.58 -16.43
C ILE A 67 1.55 -11.18 -17.51
N GLU A 68 0.74 -12.12 -17.99
CA GLU A 68 -0.25 -11.88 -19.07
C GLU A 68 -1.49 -11.12 -18.61
N HIS A 69 -1.54 -10.69 -17.35
CA HIS A 69 -2.64 -9.88 -16.81
C HIS A 69 -2.38 -8.39 -17.02
N PRO A 70 -3.28 -7.68 -17.71
CA PRO A 70 -3.07 -6.25 -17.99
C PRO A 70 -3.29 -5.35 -16.77
N ARG A 71 -4.08 -5.81 -15.78
CA ARG A 71 -4.38 -5.03 -14.56
C ARG A 71 -3.58 -5.56 -13.39
N VAL A 72 -2.51 -4.86 -13.02
CA VAL A 72 -1.72 -5.12 -11.82
C VAL A 72 -2.09 -4.09 -10.77
N THR A 73 -2.73 -4.54 -9.70
CA THR A 73 -3.39 -3.69 -8.70
C THR A 73 -2.61 -3.59 -7.38
N ALA A 74 -1.69 -4.54 -7.16
CA ALA A 74 -0.79 -4.53 -6.02
C ALA A 74 0.59 -5.05 -6.43
N VAL A 75 1.64 -4.50 -5.85
CA VAL A 75 3.02 -4.97 -6.01
C VAL A 75 3.75 -4.82 -4.68
N ALA A 76 4.59 -5.79 -4.33
CA ALA A 76 5.45 -5.74 -3.15
C ALA A 76 6.78 -6.43 -3.44
N VAL A 77 7.85 -5.93 -2.81
CA VAL A 77 9.16 -6.59 -2.78
C VAL A 77 9.41 -7.08 -1.36
N SER A 78 9.66 -8.37 -1.21
CA SER A 78 9.98 -8.99 0.08
C SER A 78 11.31 -8.45 0.61
N PRO A 79 11.34 -7.82 1.79
CA PRO A 79 12.58 -7.35 2.37
C PRO A 79 13.48 -8.49 2.85
N ALA A 80 12.91 -9.65 3.14
CA ALA A 80 13.65 -10.82 3.61
C ALA A 80 14.54 -11.42 2.51
N ASP A 81 13.99 -11.70 1.33
CA ASP A 81 14.67 -12.42 0.25
C ASP A 81 14.72 -11.71 -1.11
N GLY A 82 13.99 -10.59 -1.27
CA GLY A 82 13.93 -9.83 -2.51
C GLY A 82 12.92 -10.40 -3.54
N ALA A 83 12.10 -11.38 -3.15
CA ALA A 83 11.03 -11.86 -4.01
C ALA A 83 10.03 -10.75 -4.34
N VAL A 84 9.62 -10.65 -5.59
CA VAL A 84 8.65 -9.67 -6.05
C VAL A 84 7.30 -10.35 -6.19
N TYR A 85 6.28 -9.78 -5.55
CA TYR A 85 4.90 -10.23 -5.65
C TYR A 85 4.09 -9.24 -6.48
N ALA A 86 3.23 -9.76 -7.34
CA ALA A 86 2.30 -8.96 -8.14
C ALA A 86 0.88 -9.52 -8.05
N GLY A 87 -0.04 -8.69 -7.60
CA GLY A 87 -1.46 -8.98 -7.49
C GLY A 87 -2.26 -8.32 -8.59
N THR A 88 -3.28 -9.00 -9.10
CA THR A 88 -4.03 -8.59 -10.29
C THR A 88 -5.53 -8.43 -10.07
N GLU A 89 -6.20 -7.90 -11.09
CA GLU A 89 -7.64 -7.99 -11.32
C GLU A 89 -7.91 -8.70 -12.67
N PRO A 90 -8.67 -9.81 -12.71
CA PRO A 90 -9.21 -10.58 -11.57
C PRO A 90 -8.13 -11.03 -10.60
N SER A 91 -8.53 -11.34 -9.35
CA SER A 91 -7.59 -11.72 -8.30
C SER A 91 -6.76 -12.94 -8.67
N ALA A 92 -5.47 -12.71 -8.88
CA ALA A 92 -4.43 -13.71 -8.95
C ALA A 92 -3.16 -13.12 -8.29
N LEU A 93 -2.30 -13.98 -7.80
CA LEU A 93 -1.04 -13.57 -7.19
C LEU A 93 0.12 -14.27 -7.90
N PHE A 94 1.10 -13.49 -8.29
CA PHE A 94 2.31 -13.98 -8.95
C PHE A 94 3.53 -13.68 -8.09
N ILE A 95 4.55 -14.56 -8.17
CA ILE A 95 5.85 -14.38 -7.53
C ILE A 95 6.97 -14.47 -8.56
N SER A 96 7.95 -13.59 -8.43
CA SER A 96 9.23 -13.66 -9.12
C SER A 96 10.36 -13.69 -8.08
N ARG A 97 11.34 -14.56 -8.28
CA ARG A 97 12.55 -14.66 -7.44
C ARG A 97 13.83 -14.22 -8.18
N ASP A 98 13.67 -13.68 -9.37
CA ASP A 98 14.74 -13.23 -10.27
C ASP A 98 14.56 -11.77 -10.73
N GLY A 99 13.91 -10.95 -9.87
CA GLY A 99 13.71 -9.54 -10.12
C GLY A 99 12.76 -9.22 -11.28
N GLY A 100 11.82 -10.10 -11.56
CA GLY A 100 10.79 -9.93 -12.59
C GLY A 100 11.11 -10.54 -13.95
N ALA A 101 12.23 -11.29 -14.09
CA ALA A 101 12.57 -11.96 -15.34
C ALA A 101 11.66 -13.16 -15.63
N SER A 102 11.26 -13.90 -14.60
CA SER A 102 10.25 -14.96 -14.69
C SER A 102 9.24 -14.86 -13.55
N TRP A 103 8.04 -15.38 -13.79
CA TRP A 103 6.92 -15.33 -12.84
C TRP A 103 6.23 -16.68 -12.74
N ARG A 104 5.81 -17.02 -11.53
CA ARG A 104 4.96 -18.18 -11.22
C ARG A 104 3.69 -17.71 -10.54
N GLU A 105 2.54 -18.18 -10.99
CA GLU A 105 1.29 -17.95 -10.29
C GLU A 105 1.22 -18.79 -9.01
N LEU A 106 0.73 -18.21 -7.92
CA LEU A 106 0.43 -18.84 -6.65
C LEU A 106 -1.05 -19.28 -6.63
N GLU A 107 -1.38 -20.27 -7.45
CA GLU A 107 -2.76 -20.70 -7.77
C GLU A 107 -3.58 -21.11 -6.53
N GLY A 108 -2.90 -21.56 -5.46
CA GLY A 108 -3.55 -21.97 -4.20
C GLY A 108 -4.46 -20.89 -3.60
N MET A 109 -4.13 -19.61 -3.80
CA MET A 109 -4.94 -18.49 -3.30
C MET A 109 -6.34 -18.47 -3.94
N ARG A 110 -6.44 -18.70 -5.25
CA ARG A 110 -7.74 -18.71 -5.96
C ARG A 110 -8.60 -19.94 -5.68
N ASN A 111 -8.03 -20.97 -5.06
CA ASN A 111 -8.71 -22.22 -4.71
C ASN A 111 -9.28 -22.19 -3.28
N LEU A 112 -9.18 -21.07 -2.57
CA LEU A 112 -9.74 -20.92 -1.23
C LEU A 112 -11.28 -20.99 -1.25
N PRO A 113 -11.92 -21.54 -0.20
CA PRO A 113 -13.36 -21.61 -0.08
C PRO A 113 -14.07 -20.26 -0.22
N SER A 114 -13.46 -19.17 0.25
CA SER A 114 -14.01 -17.82 0.15
C SER A 114 -13.88 -17.18 -1.23
N ALA A 115 -12.96 -17.65 -2.08
CA ALA A 115 -12.65 -17.01 -3.37
C ALA A 115 -13.88 -16.77 -4.27
N PRO A 116 -14.89 -17.65 -4.34
CA PRO A 116 -16.10 -17.39 -5.11
C PRO A 116 -16.96 -16.23 -4.60
N THR A 117 -16.73 -15.74 -3.38
CA THR A 117 -17.48 -14.64 -2.75
C THR A 117 -16.77 -13.29 -2.91
N TRP A 118 -15.53 -13.26 -3.37
CA TRP A 118 -14.77 -12.03 -3.54
C TRP A 118 -15.39 -11.19 -4.65
N SER A 119 -15.42 -9.88 -4.45
CA SER A 119 -16.03 -8.96 -5.42
C SER A 119 -15.29 -7.62 -5.42
N PHE A 120 -15.69 -6.77 -6.37
CA PHE A 120 -15.26 -5.38 -6.40
C PHE A 120 -16.48 -4.51 -6.81
N PRO A 121 -16.98 -3.60 -5.97
CA PRO A 121 -18.26 -2.93 -6.17
C PRO A 121 -18.46 -2.28 -7.54
N PRO A 122 -17.45 -1.55 -8.10
CA PRO A 122 -17.58 -0.99 -9.45
C PRO A 122 -17.69 -2.03 -10.57
N ARG A 123 -17.21 -3.25 -10.32
CA ARG A 123 -17.25 -4.42 -11.20
C ARG A 123 -17.55 -5.67 -10.39
N PRO A 124 -18.81 -5.88 -9.91
CA PRO A 124 -19.13 -6.90 -8.90
C PRO A 124 -18.95 -8.34 -9.38
N TRP A 125 -18.67 -8.54 -10.66
CA TRP A 125 -18.36 -9.85 -11.27
C TRP A 125 -16.86 -10.20 -11.21
N THR A 126 -16.03 -9.35 -10.64
CA THR A 126 -14.61 -9.58 -10.45
C THR A 126 -14.17 -9.18 -9.06
N SER A 127 -12.95 -9.53 -8.70
CA SER A 127 -12.26 -9.11 -7.49
C SER A 127 -10.84 -8.71 -7.83
N HIS A 128 -10.14 -8.03 -6.93
CA HIS A 128 -8.73 -7.75 -7.14
C HIS A 128 -7.92 -7.84 -5.84
N VAL A 129 -6.65 -8.20 -6.00
CA VAL A 129 -5.66 -8.08 -4.93
C VAL A 129 -5.42 -6.61 -4.65
N ARG A 130 -5.66 -6.18 -3.42
CA ARG A 130 -5.57 -4.77 -3.03
C ARG A 130 -4.26 -4.42 -2.34
N ALA A 131 -3.76 -5.33 -1.50
CA ALA A 131 -2.55 -5.13 -0.72
C ALA A 131 -1.78 -6.45 -0.56
N ILE A 132 -0.47 -6.35 -0.45
CA ILE A 132 0.43 -7.49 -0.20
C ILE A 132 1.42 -7.06 0.87
N ALA A 133 1.52 -7.83 1.95
CA ALA A 133 2.51 -7.66 2.99
C ALA A 133 3.38 -8.91 3.08
N ALA A 134 4.67 -8.77 2.80
CA ALA A 134 5.69 -9.79 3.03
C ALA A 134 6.43 -9.49 4.34
N SER A 135 6.77 -10.52 5.09
CA SER A 135 7.49 -10.36 6.35
C SER A 135 8.91 -9.87 6.12
N HIS A 136 9.39 -9.03 7.05
CA HIS A 136 10.78 -8.57 7.06
C HIS A 136 11.77 -9.63 7.55
N ALA A 137 11.30 -10.63 8.30
CA ALA A 137 12.14 -11.62 8.96
C ALA A 137 12.02 -13.03 8.35
N ASP A 138 10.89 -13.37 7.75
CA ASP A 138 10.60 -14.72 7.27
C ASP A 138 10.04 -14.65 5.83
N PRO A 139 10.80 -15.12 4.82
CA PRO A 139 10.38 -15.05 3.42
C PRO A 139 9.17 -15.94 3.11
N ASP A 140 8.81 -16.86 3.98
CA ASP A 140 7.68 -17.75 3.82
C ASP A 140 6.36 -17.14 4.29
N LEU A 141 6.42 -16.04 5.07
CA LEU A 141 5.24 -15.34 5.57
C LEU A 141 4.77 -14.26 4.61
N VAL A 142 3.58 -14.44 4.03
CA VAL A 142 2.91 -13.49 3.13
C VAL A 142 1.44 -13.35 3.50
N VAL A 143 0.97 -12.12 3.54
CA VAL A 143 -0.44 -11.78 3.78
C VAL A 143 -0.95 -10.95 2.60
N VAL A 144 -2.14 -11.29 2.12
CA VAL A 144 -2.76 -10.64 0.96
C VAL A 144 -4.15 -10.16 1.33
N GLY A 145 -4.40 -8.89 1.08
CA GLY A 145 -5.72 -8.26 1.18
C GLY A 145 -6.43 -8.27 -0.17
N ILE A 146 -7.66 -8.72 -0.16
CA ILE A 146 -8.58 -8.69 -1.30
C ILE A 146 -9.67 -7.67 -0.99
N GLU A 147 -9.86 -6.67 -1.84
CA GLU A 147 -10.96 -5.72 -1.66
C GLU A 147 -12.29 -6.46 -1.70
N LEU A 148 -13.14 -6.29 -0.67
CA LEU A 148 -14.34 -7.08 -0.41
C LEU A 148 -14.14 -8.60 -0.53
N GLY A 149 -12.98 -9.08 -0.06
CA GLY A 149 -12.62 -10.49 -0.02
C GLY A 149 -11.91 -10.87 1.27
N GLY A 150 -11.61 -9.86 2.13
CA GLY A 150 -10.90 -10.07 3.38
C GLY A 150 -9.40 -10.29 3.20
N VAL A 151 -8.78 -10.87 4.22
CA VAL A 151 -7.35 -11.11 4.28
C VAL A 151 -7.07 -12.60 4.30
N VAL A 152 -6.14 -13.05 3.44
CA VAL A 152 -5.66 -14.43 3.35
C VAL A 152 -4.15 -14.49 3.63
N ARG A 153 -3.65 -15.63 4.11
CA ARG A 153 -2.28 -15.75 4.62
C ARG A 153 -1.62 -17.03 4.14
N SER A 154 -0.33 -16.95 3.80
CA SER A 154 0.55 -18.08 3.57
C SER A 154 1.69 -18.10 4.59
N THR A 155 2.17 -19.29 4.94
CA THR A 155 3.32 -19.55 5.81
C THR A 155 4.37 -20.45 5.18
N ASP A 156 4.31 -20.60 3.86
CA ASP A 156 5.18 -21.48 3.08
C ASP A 156 5.53 -20.85 1.71
N GLY A 157 5.65 -19.54 1.67
CA GLY A 157 6.03 -18.79 0.47
C GLY A 157 4.96 -18.79 -0.64
N GLY A 158 3.68 -19.02 -0.26
CA GLY A 158 2.55 -19.00 -1.18
C GLY A 158 2.18 -20.35 -1.78
N GLU A 159 2.77 -21.46 -1.30
CA GLU A 159 2.41 -22.81 -1.78
C GLU A 159 1.01 -23.21 -1.29
N THR A 160 0.72 -22.92 0.00
CA THR A 160 -0.61 -23.12 0.60
C THR A 160 -1.11 -21.85 1.25
N TRP A 161 -2.43 -21.74 1.38
CA TRP A 161 -3.11 -20.53 1.88
C TRP A 161 -4.12 -20.88 2.96
N GLN A 162 -4.14 -20.04 3.97
CA GLN A 162 -5.17 -19.99 4.99
C GLN A 162 -6.22 -18.98 4.55
N ASP A 163 -7.49 -19.40 4.57
CA ASP A 163 -8.63 -18.58 4.17
C ASP A 163 -8.86 -17.38 5.10
N GLN A 164 -9.88 -16.56 4.80
CA GLN A 164 -10.21 -15.33 5.53
C GLN A 164 -9.92 -15.42 7.01
N ARG A 165 -9.09 -14.49 7.51
CA ARG A 165 -8.61 -14.55 8.88
C ARG A 165 -9.59 -13.93 9.86
N PRO A 166 -9.78 -14.54 11.05
CA PRO A 166 -10.67 -14.01 12.08
C PRO A 166 -10.25 -12.58 12.49
N GLY A 167 -11.22 -11.68 12.55
CA GLY A 167 -11.05 -10.30 13.00
C GLY A 167 -10.48 -9.33 11.96
N ALA A 168 -10.02 -9.81 10.78
CA ALA A 168 -9.63 -8.96 9.66
C ALA A 168 -10.84 -8.23 9.05
N GLN A 169 -10.59 -7.09 8.41
CA GLN A 169 -11.61 -6.34 7.67
C GLN A 169 -12.08 -7.14 6.46
N ALA A 170 -13.38 -7.12 6.17
CA ALA A 170 -13.92 -7.72 4.97
C ALA A 170 -13.53 -6.94 3.69
N ASP A 171 -13.30 -5.64 3.85
CA ASP A 171 -12.97 -4.68 2.80
C ASP A 171 -11.56 -4.13 3.06
N CYS A 172 -10.53 -4.90 2.70
CA CYS A 172 -9.14 -4.54 2.92
C CYS A 172 -8.67 -3.49 1.89
N HIS A 173 -8.12 -2.37 2.38
CA HIS A 173 -7.57 -1.29 1.55
C HIS A 173 -6.05 -1.25 1.54
N SER A 174 -5.41 -1.46 2.69
CA SER A 174 -3.94 -1.44 2.83
C SER A 174 -3.49 -2.40 3.92
N LEU A 175 -2.29 -2.94 3.73
CA LEU A 175 -1.56 -3.73 4.72
C LEU A 175 -0.17 -3.11 4.91
N ALA A 176 0.31 -3.03 6.14
CA ALA A 176 1.66 -2.56 6.46
C ALA A 176 2.31 -3.47 7.50
N ALA A 177 3.39 -4.16 7.10
CA ALA A 177 4.21 -4.94 8.03
C ALA A 177 5.18 -4.02 8.78
N HIS A 178 5.40 -4.28 10.07
CA HIS A 178 6.33 -3.49 10.86
C HIS A 178 7.78 -3.96 10.67
N HIS A 179 8.71 -3.02 10.52
CA HIS A 179 10.11 -3.31 10.20
C HIS A 179 10.88 -4.00 11.34
N VAL A 180 10.57 -3.65 12.60
CA VAL A 180 11.34 -4.11 13.78
C VAL A 180 10.64 -5.26 14.49
N ASP A 181 9.30 -5.24 14.55
CA ASP A 181 8.53 -6.31 15.16
C ASP A 181 7.89 -7.20 14.07
N PRO A 182 8.45 -8.40 13.84
CA PRO A 182 8.00 -9.28 12.76
C PRO A 182 6.60 -9.87 12.97
N GLY A 183 6.04 -9.75 14.17
CA GLY A 183 4.67 -10.17 14.47
C GLY A 183 3.63 -9.11 14.13
N LEU A 184 4.02 -7.83 14.09
CA LEU A 184 3.08 -6.75 13.88
C LEU A 184 2.73 -6.56 12.40
N LEU A 185 1.43 -6.55 12.14
CA LEU A 185 0.85 -6.25 10.84
C LEU A 185 -0.39 -5.38 11.05
N TYR A 186 -0.52 -4.34 10.25
CA TYR A 186 -1.59 -3.36 10.31
C TYR A 186 -2.48 -3.45 9.08
N GLU A 187 -3.78 -3.28 9.27
CA GLU A 187 -4.77 -3.29 8.20
C GLU A 187 -5.66 -2.05 8.27
N ALA A 188 -5.76 -1.35 7.13
CA ALA A 188 -6.79 -0.36 6.87
C ALA A 188 -7.90 -0.98 6.04
N GLY A 189 -9.14 -0.65 6.37
CA GLY A 189 -10.28 -1.16 5.62
C GLY A 189 -11.51 -0.28 5.65
N GLY A 190 -12.54 -0.66 4.91
CA GLY A 190 -13.81 0.05 4.83
C GLY A 190 -14.59 0.09 6.13
N GLY A 191 -14.27 -0.77 7.10
CA GLY A 191 -14.88 -0.82 8.41
C GLY A 191 -14.04 -0.25 9.56
N GLY A 192 -12.80 0.17 9.30
CA GLY A 192 -11.92 0.70 10.33
C GLY A 192 -10.47 0.23 10.19
N PHE A 193 -9.78 0.18 11.32
CA PHE A 193 -8.41 -0.29 11.44
C PHE A 193 -8.35 -1.57 12.26
N ALA A 194 -7.53 -2.52 11.83
CA ALA A 194 -7.24 -3.74 12.58
C ALA A 194 -5.73 -3.96 12.74
N LEU A 195 -5.37 -4.65 13.80
CA LEU A 195 -4.00 -4.97 14.19
C LEU A 195 -3.86 -6.47 14.37
N SER A 196 -2.80 -7.05 13.81
CA SER A 196 -2.34 -8.41 14.09
C SER A 196 -1.01 -8.38 14.84
N ARG A 197 -0.83 -9.28 15.81
CA ARG A 197 0.42 -9.49 16.55
C ARG A 197 1.10 -10.82 16.22
N ASP A 198 0.53 -11.58 15.28
CA ASP A 198 0.98 -12.91 14.85
C ASP A 198 1.10 -13.00 13.32
N PHE A 199 1.46 -11.85 12.71
CA PHE A 199 1.64 -11.67 11.28
C PHE A 199 0.42 -12.18 10.48
N GLY A 200 -0.76 -11.70 10.83
CA GLY A 200 -1.99 -11.93 10.10
C GLY A 200 -2.68 -13.27 10.39
N ALA A 201 -2.25 -14.06 11.40
CA ALA A 201 -2.98 -15.27 11.77
C ALA A 201 -4.30 -14.94 12.48
N SER A 202 -4.32 -13.88 13.27
CA SER A 202 -5.53 -13.33 13.89
C SER A 202 -5.45 -11.79 13.93
N TRP A 203 -6.61 -11.14 14.05
CA TRP A 203 -6.74 -9.70 14.03
C TRP A 203 -7.66 -9.20 15.13
N GLU A 204 -7.38 -8.01 15.63
CA GLU A 204 -8.23 -7.29 16.58
C GLU A 204 -8.56 -5.89 16.01
N ALA A 205 -9.80 -5.46 16.15
CA ALA A 205 -10.18 -4.09 15.84
C ALA A 205 -9.48 -3.15 16.83
N ALA A 206 -8.84 -2.11 16.32
CA ALA A 206 -8.04 -1.18 17.12
C ALA A 206 -8.24 0.27 16.65
N ASP A 207 -9.49 0.65 16.40
CA ASP A 207 -9.91 1.94 15.83
C ASP A 207 -10.50 2.90 16.88
N GLU A 208 -10.26 2.67 18.17
CA GLU A 208 -10.70 3.54 19.26
C GLU A 208 -10.09 4.95 19.08
N GLY A 209 -10.94 5.98 19.14
CA GLY A 209 -10.57 7.37 18.91
C GLY A 209 -10.72 7.85 17.46
N MET A 210 -11.00 6.96 16.50
CA MET A 210 -11.33 7.36 15.13
C MET A 210 -12.84 7.68 15.01
N ASP A 211 -13.16 8.88 14.56
CA ASP A 211 -14.50 9.31 14.16
C ASP A 211 -14.79 9.05 12.67
N LEU A 212 -13.73 8.98 11.83
CA LEU A 212 -13.81 8.59 10.43
C LEU A 212 -13.31 7.14 10.29
N ARG A 213 -14.15 6.25 9.73
CA ARG A 213 -13.89 4.81 9.74
C ARG A 213 -13.68 4.19 8.35
N TYR A 214 -13.73 4.96 7.29
CA TYR A 214 -13.30 4.53 5.97
C TYR A 214 -11.79 4.76 5.87
N VAL A 215 -11.02 3.80 6.40
CA VAL A 215 -9.56 3.90 6.53
C VAL A 215 -8.89 3.37 5.28
N TRP A 216 -7.84 4.08 4.80
CA TRP A 216 -7.23 3.75 3.52
C TRP A 216 -5.70 3.65 3.56
N GLY A 217 -5.01 4.78 3.67
CA GLY A 217 -3.54 4.82 3.73
C GLY A 217 -3.02 4.43 5.10
N LEU A 218 -1.90 3.73 5.12
CA LEU A 218 -1.16 3.36 6.34
C LEU A 218 0.30 3.73 6.21
N ALA A 219 0.91 4.18 7.32
CA ALA A 219 2.34 4.30 7.48
C ALA A 219 2.71 3.84 8.90
N ALA A 220 3.55 2.82 9.00
CA ALA A 220 4.19 2.42 10.25
C ALA A 220 5.57 3.05 10.32
N ASP A 221 5.92 3.67 11.45
CA ASP A 221 7.26 4.25 11.63
C ASP A 221 8.32 3.15 11.61
N ALA A 222 9.38 3.36 10.84
CA ALA A 222 10.38 2.33 10.59
C ALA A 222 11.18 1.92 11.85
N GLY A 223 11.34 2.84 12.80
CA GLY A 223 12.11 2.63 14.03
C GLY A 223 11.27 2.47 15.30
N ASN A 224 9.99 2.79 15.24
CA ASN A 224 9.11 2.81 16.42
C ASN A 224 7.80 2.04 16.16
N PRO A 225 7.70 0.75 16.60
CA PRO A 225 6.49 -0.06 16.43
C PRO A 225 5.26 0.51 17.14
N ALA A 226 5.47 1.46 18.04
CA ALA A 226 4.38 2.12 18.74
C ALA A 226 3.72 3.26 17.93
N LEU A 227 4.29 3.64 16.80
CA LEU A 227 3.83 4.80 16.04
C LEU A 227 3.31 4.39 14.65
N VAL A 228 2.01 4.59 14.45
CA VAL A 228 1.32 4.27 13.21
C VAL A 228 0.44 5.46 12.80
N TYR A 229 0.36 5.70 11.50
CA TYR A 229 -0.52 6.69 10.89
C TYR A 229 -1.53 6.04 9.97
N ALA A 230 -2.72 6.62 9.91
CA ALA A 230 -3.77 6.18 9.00
C ALA A 230 -4.50 7.38 8.40
N SER A 231 -4.89 7.30 7.15
CA SER A 231 -5.80 8.25 6.53
C SER A 231 -7.22 7.71 6.51
N ALA A 232 -8.21 8.57 6.76
CA ALA A 232 -9.61 8.16 6.74
C ALA A 232 -10.56 9.26 6.24
N ALA A 233 -11.72 8.82 5.75
CA ALA A 233 -12.88 9.65 5.43
C ALA A 233 -14.15 9.06 6.07
N SER A 234 -15.27 9.78 5.95
CA SER A 234 -16.55 9.31 6.47
C SER A 234 -17.20 8.20 5.63
N GLY A 235 -16.63 7.87 4.48
CA GLY A 235 -17.08 6.79 3.60
C GLY A 235 -16.56 6.92 2.17
N PRO A 236 -16.82 5.92 1.31
CA PRO A 236 -16.26 5.85 -0.05
C PRO A 236 -16.70 7.03 -0.94
N GLY A 237 -17.92 7.53 -0.78
CA GLY A 237 -18.39 8.68 -1.55
C GLY A 237 -17.61 9.97 -1.26
N ARG A 238 -17.10 10.13 -0.03
CA ARG A 238 -16.24 11.25 0.33
C ARG A 238 -14.79 11.03 -0.11
N ALA A 239 -14.29 9.81 0.02
CA ALA A 239 -12.94 9.47 -0.39
C ALA A 239 -12.75 9.56 -1.92
N HIS A 240 -13.71 9.07 -2.71
CA HIS A 240 -13.52 8.86 -4.15
C HIS A 240 -14.45 9.69 -5.05
N GLY A 241 -15.37 10.46 -4.47
CA GLY A 241 -16.42 11.17 -5.23
C GLY A 241 -16.00 12.46 -5.92
N GLY A 242 -14.73 12.89 -5.83
CA GLY A 242 -14.18 14.06 -6.54
C GLY A 242 -14.59 15.42 -5.99
N GLY A 243 -15.23 15.49 -4.82
CA GLY A 243 -15.56 16.71 -4.10
C GLY A 243 -14.68 16.93 -2.88
N PHE A 244 -15.07 17.85 -2.00
CA PHE A 244 -14.43 18.04 -0.71
C PHE A 244 -14.50 16.76 0.12
N SER A 245 -13.34 16.16 0.42
CA SER A 245 -13.27 14.86 1.09
C SER A 245 -13.60 14.94 2.58
N GLY A 246 -13.18 16.02 3.25
CA GLY A 246 -13.27 16.16 4.70
C GLY A 246 -12.46 15.07 5.43
N ALA A 247 -11.42 14.56 4.76
CA ALA A 247 -10.58 13.50 5.29
C ALA A 247 -9.67 13.99 6.41
N ALA A 248 -9.18 13.06 7.20
CA ALA A 248 -8.20 13.30 8.24
C ALA A 248 -7.04 12.30 8.15
N ILE A 249 -5.91 12.69 8.72
CA ILE A 249 -4.80 11.80 9.04
C ILE A 249 -4.78 11.64 10.55
N TYR A 250 -4.78 10.39 10.99
CA TYR A 250 -4.74 9.99 12.38
C TYR A 250 -3.37 9.43 12.73
N ARG A 251 -3.00 9.59 13.99
CA ARG A 251 -1.83 8.99 14.62
C ARG A 251 -2.27 8.11 15.77
N ARG A 252 -1.60 6.96 15.96
CA ARG A 252 -1.71 6.10 17.11
C ARG A 252 -0.35 5.87 17.74
N ARG A 253 -0.26 5.98 19.05
CA ARG A 253 0.94 5.69 19.83
C ARG A 253 0.69 4.48 20.73
N SER A 254 1.39 3.37 20.50
CA SER A 254 1.23 2.12 21.26
C SER A 254 -0.22 1.66 21.39
N ASP A 255 -0.67 1.44 22.63
CA ASP A 255 -2.03 1.03 22.94
C ASP A 255 -2.96 2.23 23.27
N GLU A 256 -2.48 3.46 23.05
CA GLU A 256 -3.32 4.64 23.07
C GLU A 256 -4.29 4.63 21.89
N GLY A 257 -5.43 5.28 22.03
CA GLY A 257 -6.38 5.44 20.93
C GLY A 257 -5.80 6.32 19.81
N TRP A 258 -6.52 6.41 18.71
CA TRP A 258 -6.20 7.28 17.60
C TRP A 258 -6.51 8.74 17.93
N GLU A 259 -5.65 9.65 17.50
CA GLU A 259 -5.86 11.09 17.52
C GLU A 259 -5.69 11.67 16.13
N ALA A 260 -6.55 12.61 15.74
CA ALA A 260 -6.41 13.32 14.47
C ALA A 260 -5.25 14.33 14.56
N VAL A 261 -4.30 14.23 13.61
CA VAL A 261 -3.14 15.14 13.51
C VAL A 261 -3.24 16.09 12.32
N LEU A 262 -4.17 15.83 11.40
CA LEU A 262 -4.52 16.74 10.30
C LEU A 262 -5.96 16.44 9.87
N GLU A 263 -6.81 17.47 9.86
CA GLU A 263 -8.24 17.33 9.60
C GLU A 263 -8.72 18.26 8.47
N GLY A 264 -9.89 17.96 7.94
CA GLY A 264 -10.57 18.83 6.98
C GLY A 264 -9.89 18.92 5.63
N LEU A 265 -9.14 17.86 5.23
CA LEU A 265 -8.46 17.82 3.95
C LEU A 265 -9.45 17.89 2.78
N ALA A 266 -9.17 18.79 1.82
CA ALA A 266 -10.00 18.93 0.64
C ALA A 266 -9.89 17.72 -0.31
N ALA A 267 -8.67 17.24 -0.55
CA ALA A 267 -8.39 16.03 -1.30
C ALA A 267 -8.11 14.85 -0.37
N PHE A 268 -8.48 13.65 -0.80
CA PHE A 268 -8.29 12.45 -0.01
C PHE A 268 -6.82 11.98 -0.01
N PRO A 269 -6.20 11.69 1.17
CA PRO A 269 -4.84 11.16 1.25
C PRO A 269 -4.84 9.65 0.95
N TYR A 270 -4.58 9.30 -0.30
CA TYR A 270 -4.56 7.90 -0.76
C TYR A 270 -3.35 7.12 -0.30
N ALA A 271 -2.22 7.77 -0.09
CA ALA A 271 -0.97 7.11 0.26
C ALA A 271 -0.28 7.81 1.42
N LEU A 272 0.16 7.01 2.38
CA LEU A 272 1.05 7.43 3.46
C LEU A 272 2.33 6.61 3.38
N CYS A 273 3.48 7.22 3.65
CA CYS A 273 4.74 6.49 3.81
C CYS A 273 5.60 7.16 4.87
N PRO A 274 6.38 6.39 5.68
CA PRO A 274 7.28 6.97 6.66
C PRO A 274 8.42 7.73 5.98
N ASP A 275 8.93 8.76 6.64
CA ASP A 275 10.17 9.42 6.24
C ASP A 275 11.37 8.53 6.64
N PRO A 276 12.18 8.04 5.68
CA PRO A 276 13.28 7.12 6.01
C PRO A 276 14.45 7.79 6.76
N GLU A 277 14.50 9.12 6.80
CA GLU A 277 15.57 9.88 7.44
C GLU A 277 15.15 10.57 8.75
N ALA A 278 13.85 10.56 9.08
CA ALA A 278 13.34 11.27 10.25
C ALA A 278 12.29 10.43 10.99
N ALA A 279 12.68 9.82 12.11
CA ALA A 279 11.77 9.04 12.95
C ALA A 279 10.56 9.89 13.37
N GLY A 280 9.38 9.31 13.25
CA GLY A 280 8.11 9.96 13.53
C GLY A 280 7.61 10.93 12.45
N ALA A 281 8.36 11.15 11.37
CA ALA A 281 7.90 11.92 10.23
C ALA A 281 7.32 11.03 9.14
N LEU A 282 6.41 11.59 8.33
CA LEU A 282 5.76 10.88 7.25
C LEU A 282 5.46 11.78 6.06
N TYR A 283 5.25 11.17 4.91
CA TYR A 283 4.70 11.81 3.72
C TYR A 283 3.28 11.34 3.46
N ALA A 284 2.43 12.26 3.02
CA ALA A 284 1.05 11.98 2.62
C ALA A 284 0.83 12.45 1.18
N GLY A 285 0.44 11.54 0.32
CA GLY A 285 0.10 11.82 -1.07
C GLY A 285 -1.41 11.93 -1.26
N LEU A 286 -1.88 13.09 -1.69
CA LEU A 286 -3.29 13.41 -1.87
C LEU A 286 -3.71 13.18 -3.33
N GLY A 287 -4.99 12.89 -3.53
CA GLY A 287 -5.55 12.60 -4.85
C GLY A 287 -5.48 13.75 -5.86
N ASP A 288 -5.33 14.98 -5.41
CA ASP A 288 -5.11 16.15 -6.28
C ASP A 288 -3.66 16.32 -6.74
N GLY A 289 -2.72 15.50 -6.20
CA GLY A 289 -1.31 15.54 -6.51
C GLY A 289 -0.45 16.25 -5.47
N THR A 290 -1.06 16.84 -4.45
CA THR A 290 -0.32 17.45 -3.33
C THR A 290 0.41 16.38 -2.53
N ILE A 291 1.67 16.62 -2.20
CA ILE A 291 2.44 15.81 -1.27
C ILE A 291 2.77 16.66 -0.05
N LEU A 292 2.25 16.24 1.10
CA LEU A 292 2.51 16.85 2.40
C LEU A 292 3.59 16.05 3.14
N ARG A 293 4.37 16.75 3.97
CA ARG A 293 5.26 16.15 4.96
C ARG A 293 4.80 16.53 6.34
N GLY A 294 4.53 15.57 7.20
CA GLY A 294 4.28 15.74 8.62
C GLY A 294 5.57 15.51 9.41
N ALA A 295 6.03 16.51 10.13
CA ALA A 295 7.15 16.40 11.06
C ALA A 295 6.67 16.11 12.49
N ASP A 296 7.61 15.82 13.41
CA ASP A 296 7.36 15.72 14.85
C ASP A 296 6.13 14.88 15.23
N ALA A 297 6.07 13.68 14.66
CA ALA A 297 4.94 12.77 14.82
C ALA A 297 3.59 13.36 14.32
N GLY A 298 3.62 14.15 13.25
CA GLY A 298 2.44 14.75 12.62
C GLY A 298 1.99 16.07 13.24
N GLU A 299 2.81 16.70 14.06
CA GLU A 299 2.46 17.99 14.71
C GLU A 299 2.68 19.22 13.81
N GLY A 300 3.52 19.07 12.77
CA GLY A 300 3.77 20.14 11.79
C GLY A 300 3.62 19.59 10.37
N TRP A 301 2.80 20.25 9.55
CA TRP A 301 2.56 19.85 8.18
C TRP A 301 2.96 20.94 7.20
N GLU A 302 3.65 20.55 6.12
CA GLU A 302 4.04 21.42 5.02
C GLU A 302 3.84 20.72 3.67
N GLU A 303 3.52 21.48 2.63
CA GLU A 303 3.54 20.98 1.26
C GLU A 303 5.00 20.97 0.77
N VAL A 304 5.46 19.80 0.36
CA VAL A 304 6.84 19.60 -0.11
C VAL A 304 6.95 19.40 -1.61
N ALA A 305 5.86 19.02 -2.26
CA ALA A 305 5.80 18.85 -3.71
C ALA A 305 4.36 18.84 -4.22
N HIS A 306 4.23 19.08 -5.54
CA HIS A 306 3.00 18.84 -6.27
C HIS A 306 3.32 18.04 -7.54
N VAL A 307 2.60 16.93 -7.74
CA VAL A 307 2.74 16.01 -8.89
C VAL A 307 1.44 15.93 -9.67
N PRO A 308 1.38 15.32 -10.86
CA PRO A 308 0.12 15.14 -11.58
C PRO A 308 -0.96 14.50 -10.72
N ALA A 309 -2.18 15.04 -10.76
CA ALA A 309 -3.33 14.56 -10.00
C ALA A 309 -3.65 13.09 -10.28
N GLY A 310 -4.35 12.44 -9.34
CA GLY A 310 -4.69 11.02 -9.42
C GLY A 310 -3.71 10.11 -8.67
N LEU A 311 -2.93 10.67 -7.71
CA LEU A 311 -1.98 9.92 -6.89
C LEU A 311 -2.69 8.78 -6.16
N GLN A 312 -2.10 7.59 -6.21
CA GLN A 312 -2.61 6.34 -5.62
C GLN A 312 -1.60 5.67 -4.70
N ALA A 313 -0.31 5.79 -4.98
CA ALA A 313 0.75 5.20 -4.18
C ALA A 313 1.94 6.15 -4.06
N LEU A 314 2.64 6.08 -2.93
CA LEU A 314 3.79 6.91 -2.59
C LEU A 314 4.83 6.05 -1.87
N ALA A 315 6.09 6.22 -2.23
CA ALA A 315 7.22 5.66 -1.50
C ALA A 315 8.30 6.71 -1.31
N ALA A 316 8.94 6.68 -0.14
CA ALA A 316 10.08 7.53 0.22
C ALA A 316 11.32 6.67 0.44
N VAL A 317 12.44 7.05 -0.11
CA VAL A 317 13.72 6.35 0.01
C VAL A 317 14.85 7.32 0.31
N SER A 318 15.85 6.87 1.08
CA SER A 318 17.13 7.57 1.23
C SER A 318 18.04 7.29 0.04
N VAL A 319 18.60 8.35 -0.57
CA VAL A 319 19.51 8.30 -1.72
C VAL A 319 20.77 9.12 -1.49
#